data_b330f29660fe5d36787607aea5d26b0e
#
_entry.id   b330f29660fe5d36787607aea5d26b0e
#
_cell.length_a   1.000
_cell.length_b   1.000
_cell.length_c   1.000
_cell.angle_alpha   90.00
_cell.angle_beta   90.00
_cell.angle_gamma   90.00
#
_symmetry.space_group_name_H-M   'P 1'
#
loop_
_entity.id
_entity.type
_entity.pdbx_description
1 polymer ?
#
loop_
_entity_poly.entity_id
_entity_poly.type
_entity_poly.pdbx_seq_one_letter_code
_entity_poly.pdbx_strand_id
1 'polypeptide(L)'
;MANTNREKLFTEFPPVPTEKWEEVITADLKGADYERKLVWRTGEGFNVRPYYRAENLEGIHFLGSQAGEFPYVRGTRANNHWRVHQTVTVACPKEANAEALKLLNSGVDSLGFSIASENFTAEELDQLLDGISIPAIDIVFCGAKPGHLADLFLAKVEKEGIAKEEVHAAFSIDPLVRNLSSKGDFCSPNGEKCFARIAELIRRTAEYKHVRIVTVNAQIFGNSGSTIVEELAFALSAGHDYLVRLMDEGLTIDQAARKLRFSFSVSSNYFMEIAKLRAARMLWANIVKGYNPEKNCAGKMMIHAETSRWNQTVYDPYVNMLRGTTEAMSAAIGGVYSLEVTPFDRAFEAPTEFAKRIARNVELLLKHESHFDQVVDPAGGSYYIENLTQSIAAEAWKLFLEIEEKGGYTEAYKSGMIVERVKASAAAKDKNIATRRQALLGANQYPNFTEVAPKEVTAEAVTRPTAEGNVLVPYRGAMAFEEMRLHVDRSGKSPKAFMLTCGNLAMARARAQFSCNFFACAGIRVIDNTFFKSVEEGVEAALASKAEIVVVCSSDDDYAEVAPKVKELLAGRAILVVAGAPACTPELEAQGITNFINVKSNVLETLKFYLKEMGI
;
A
#
# COMPACT_ATOMS: atom_id res chain seq x y z
N MET A 1 -54.82 -2.92 5.76
CA MET A 1 -54.09 -1.72 5.29
C MET A 1 -54.10 -0.72 6.44
N ALA A 2 -53.05 -0.74 7.27
CA ALA A 2 -52.89 0.23 8.35
C ALA A 2 -52.27 1.48 7.77
N ASN A 3 -53.05 2.53 7.63
CA ASN A 3 -52.65 3.86 7.22
C ASN A 3 -51.88 4.48 8.40
N THR A 4 -50.58 4.21 8.49
CA THR A 4 -49.72 4.84 9.49
C THR A 4 -49.33 6.21 8.94
N ASN A 5 -50.14 7.23 9.18
CA ASN A 5 -49.69 8.61 9.24
C ASN A 5 -48.65 8.72 10.35
N ARG A 6 -47.40 8.38 10.04
CA ARG A 6 -46.28 8.68 10.93
C ARG A 6 -46.01 10.19 10.78
N GLU A 7 -46.38 10.95 11.84
CA GLU A 7 -45.90 12.34 11.96
C GLU A 7 -44.37 12.32 11.84
N LYS A 8 -43.85 13.15 10.92
CA LYS A 8 -42.40 13.34 10.80
C LYS A 8 -41.92 14.04 12.06
N LEU A 9 -41.03 13.39 12.81
CA LEU A 9 -40.36 14.00 13.96
C LEU A 9 -39.44 15.14 13.46
N PHE A 10 -39.24 16.14 14.32
CA PHE A 10 -38.32 17.26 14.09
C PHE A 10 -38.68 18.16 12.89
N THR A 11 -39.96 18.32 12.58
CA THR A 11 -40.43 19.22 11.51
C THR A 11 -40.07 20.70 11.75
N GLU A 12 -39.85 21.07 13.02
CA GLU A 12 -39.35 22.38 13.45
C GLU A 12 -37.87 22.64 13.11
N PHE A 13 -37.13 21.59 12.73
CA PHE A 13 -35.74 21.66 12.29
C PHE A 13 -35.63 21.24 10.81
N PRO A 14 -35.91 22.15 9.87
CA PRO A 14 -35.83 21.82 8.45
C PRO A 14 -34.39 21.48 8.05
N PRO A 15 -34.19 20.57 7.09
CA PRO A 15 -32.85 20.26 6.55
C PRO A 15 -32.15 21.51 6.06
N VAL A 16 -30.89 21.72 6.46
CA VAL A 16 -30.06 22.79 5.95
C VAL A 16 -29.51 22.39 4.57
N PRO A 17 -29.74 23.16 3.50
CA PRO A 17 -29.20 22.85 2.16
C PRO A 17 -27.67 23.03 2.15
N THR A 18 -27.01 22.35 1.22
CA THR A 18 -25.54 22.36 1.11
C THR A 18 -24.98 23.75 0.86
N GLU A 19 -25.65 24.55 0.04
CA GLU A 19 -25.25 25.92 -0.28
C GLU A 19 -25.13 26.78 1.00
N LYS A 20 -26.12 26.68 1.89
CA LYS A 20 -26.11 27.43 3.14
C LYS A 20 -25.01 26.94 4.09
N TRP A 21 -24.71 25.64 4.08
CA TRP A 21 -23.59 25.10 4.85
C TRP A 21 -22.24 25.60 4.29
N GLU A 22 -22.06 25.57 2.96
CA GLU A 22 -20.84 26.05 2.30
C GLU A 22 -20.64 27.58 2.45
N GLU A 23 -21.73 28.36 2.52
CA GLU A 23 -21.65 29.79 2.87
C GLU A 23 -21.02 30.03 4.25
N VAL A 24 -21.44 29.24 5.26
CA VAL A 24 -20.88 29.35 6.61
C VAL A 24 -19.42 28.91 6.64
N ILE A 25 -19.08 27.79 5.96
CA ILE A 25 -17.70 27.33 5.86
C ILE A 25 -16.82 28.41 5.19
N THR A 26 -17.30 29.03 4.11
CA THR A 26 -16.57 30.08 3.39
C THR A 26 -16.35 31.31 4.28
N ALA A 27 -17.33 31.69 5.08
CA ALA A 27 -17.21 32.77 6.05
C ALA A 27 -16.16 32.43 7.13
N ASP A 28 -16.16 31.20 7.65
CA ASP A 28 -15.20 30.72 8.66
C ASP A 28 -13.76 30.63 8.10
N LEU A 29 -13.60 30.41 6.80
CA LEU A 29 -12.30 30.41 6.13
C LEU A 29 -11.67 31.82 6.01
N LYS A 30 -12.39 32.87 6.36
CA LYS A 30 -11.89 34.29 6.38
C LYS A 30 -11.19 34.70 5.09
N GLY A 31 -11.78 34.35 3.93
CA GLY A 31 -11.25 34.69 2.61
C GLY A 31 -10.23 33.67 2.05
N ALA A 32 -9.93 32.58 2.76
CA ALA A 32 -9.15 31.52 2.18
C ALA A 32 -10.00 30.69 1.21
N ASP A 33 -9.39 30.27 0.10
CA ASP A 33 -10.04 29.48 -0.95
C ASP A 33 -10.43 28.09 -0.43
N TYR A 34 -11.70 27.72 -0.61
CA TYR A 34 -12.28 26.46 -0.15
C TYR A 34 -11.60 25.23 -0.79
N GLU A 35 -11.44 25.22 -2.11
CA GLU A 35 -10.85 24.11 -2.86
C GLU A 35 -9.39 23.88 -2.46
N ARG A 36 -8.65 24.94 -2.17
CA ARG A 36 -7.25 24.85 -1.75
C ARG A 36 -7.07 24.39 -0.31
N LYS A 37 -8.03 24.74 0.58
CA LYS A 37 -7.89 24.49 2.02
C LYS A 37 -8.50 23.18 2.48
N LEU A 38 -9.63 22.78 1.91
CA LEU A 38 -10.45 21.68 2.41
C LEU A 38 -10.52 20.49 1.46
N VAL A 39 -10.35 20.70 0.15
CA VAL A 39 -10.43 19.59 -0.81
C VAL A 39 -9.08 18.89 -0.91
N TRP A 40 -9.10 17.59 -0.65
CA TRP A 40 -7.92 16.74 -0.79
C TRP A 40 -7.68 16.38 -2.26
N ARG A 41 -6.58 16.88 -2.79
CA ARG A 41 -6.08 16.52 -4.12
C ARG A 41 -5.33 15.20 -4.02
N THR A 42 -5.95 14.13 -4.46
CA THR A 42 -5.37 12.79 -4.43
C THR A 42 -4.37 12.58 -5.55
N GLY A 43 -3.56 11.53 -5.46
CA GLY A 43 -2.75 11.04 -6.58
C GLY A 43 -3.51 10.12 -7.54
N GLU A 44 -4.83 9.91 -7.30
CA GLU A 44 -5.65 8.91 -7.96
C GLU A 44 -6.41 9.43 -9.20
N GLY A 45 -6.22 10.70 -9.57
CA GLY A 45 -6.89 11.33 -10.71
C GLY A 45 -8.18 12.06 -10.37
N PHE A 46 -8.63 12.02 -9.13
CA PHE A 46 -9.82 12.73 -8.63
C PHE A 46 -9.57 13.40 -7.29
N ASN A 47 -10.45 14.35 -6.94
CA ASN A 47 -10.39 15.06 -5.68
C ASN A 47 -11.40 14.50 -4.68
N VAL A 48 -11.09 14.58 -3.39
CA VAL A 48 -11.96 14.15 -2.29
C VAL A 48 -12.41 15.38 -1.50
N ARG A 49 -13.72 15.54 -1.36
CA ARG A 49 -14.34 16.62 -0.59
C ARG A 49 -14.24 16.33 0.91
N PRO A 50 -14.27 17.37 1.78
CA PRO A 50 -14.17 17.18 3.23
C PRO A 50 -15.41 16.49 3.83
N TYR A 51 -16.55 16.48 3.15
CA TYR A 51 -17.80 15.82 3.54
C TYR A 51 -18.62 15.41 2.32
N TYR A 52 -19.52 14.46 2.52
CA TYR A 52 -20.47 13.97 1.54
C TYR A 52 -21.86 13.88 2.17
N ARG A 53 -22.91 14.13 1.36
CA ARG A 53 -24.32 14.17 1.77
C ARG A 53 -25.17 13.29 0.84
N ALA A 54 -26.46 13.18 1.15
CA ALA A 54 -27.39 12.34 0.40
C ALA A 54 -27.45 12.65 -1.09
N GLU A 55 -27.39 13.93 -1.46
CA GLU A 55 -27.39 14.37 -2.86
C GLU A 55 -26.16 13.87 -3.65
N ASN A 56 -25.05 13.58 -2.98
CA ASN A 56 -23.85 13.02 -3.63
C ASN A 56 -24.03 11.55 -4.04
N LEU A 57 -25.13 10.91 -3.63
CA LEU A 57 -25.49 9.56 -4.10
C LEU A 57 -26.32 9.58 -5.39
N GLU A 58 -26.80 10.74 -5.82
CA GLU A 58 -27.56 10.88 -7.06
C GLU A 58 -26.71 10.44 -8.25
N GLY A 59 -27.29 9.61 -9.14
CA GLY A 59 -26.59 9.06 -10.30
C GLY A 59 -25.71 7.84 -10.03
N ILE A 60 -25.59 7.37 -8.78
CA ILE A 60 -24.89 6.12 -8.47
C ILE A 60 -25.85 4.95 -8.65
N HIS A 61 -25.67 4.17 -9.70
CA HIS A 61 -26.64 3.13 -10.14
C HIS A 61 -26.55 1.81 -9.37
N PHE A 62 -25.48 1.55 -8.61
CA PHE A 62 -25.26 0.26 -7.92
C PHE A 62 -25.75 0.23 -6.47
N LEU A 63 -26.32 1.33 -5.96
CA LEU A 63 -26.73 1.43 -4.54
C LEU A 63 -27.78 0.39 -4.11
N GLY A 64 -28.66 0.00 -5.03
CA GLY A 64 -29.73 -0.99 -4.76
C GLY A 64 -29.29 -2.45 -4.82
N SER A 65 -28.05 -2.76 -5.23
CA SER A 65 -27.58 -4.14 -5.35
C SER A 65 -27.38 -4.79 -3.99
N GLN A 66 -27.60 -6.11 -3.92
CA GLN A 66 -27.41 -6.90 -2.70
C GLN A 66 -26.09 -7.68 -2.74
N ALA A 67 -25.63 -8.14 -1.58
CA ALA A 67 -24.47 -9.02 -1.49
C ALA A 67 -24.73 -10.34 -2.24
N GLY A 68 -23.78 -10.77 -3.06
CA GLY A 68 -23.91 -11.97 -3.90
C GLY A 68 -24.64 -11.79 -5.23
N GLU A 69 -25.22 -10.60 -5.48
CA GLU A 69 -25.91 -10.23 -6.72
C GLU A 69 -25.06 -9.32 -7.62
N PHE A 70 -25.28 -9.42 -8.93
CA PHE A 70 -24.65 -8.55 -9.92
C PHE A 70 -24.96 -7.07 -9.60
N PRO A 71 -24.00 -6.15 -9.68
CA PRO A 71 -22.61 -6.29 -10.17
C PRO A 71 -21.58 -6.65 -9.07
N TYR A 72 -21.97 -7.26 -7.99
CA TYR A 72 -21.14 -7.75 -6.87
C TYR A 72 -20.36 -6.68 -6.12
N VAL A 73 -20.76 -5.42 -6.22
CA VAL A 73 -20.10 -4.31 -5.50
C VAL A 73 -20.06 -4.56 -3.99
N ARG A 74 -21.14 -5.13 -3.43
CA ARG A 74 -21.26 -5.45 -2.01
C ARG A 74 -20.68 -6.80 -1.60
N GLY A 75 -20.07 -7.53 -2.52
CA GLY A 75 -19.48 -8.85 -2.26
C GLY A 75 -20.01 -9.93 -3.18
N THR A 76 -19.23 -10.97 -3.36
CA THR A 76 -19.57 -12.12 -4.22
C THR A 76 -20.33 -13.22 -3.47
N ARG A 77 -20.48 -13.10 -2.15
CA ARG A 77 -21.09 -14.08 -1.23
C ARG A 77 -22.06 -13.38 -0.29
N ALA A 78 -22.94 -14.16 0.36
CA ALA A 78 -23.87 -13.66 1.38
C ALA A 78 -23.26 -13.55 2.79
N ASN A 79 -21.98 -13.93 2.95
CA ASN A 79 -21.24 -13.83 4.20
C ASN A 79 -19.88 -13.16 3.95
N ASN A 80 -19.25 -12.68 5.00
CA ASN A 80 -17.94 -12.01 4.94
C ASN A 80 -16.80 -12.87 5.52
N HIS A 81 -16.94 -14.21 5.54
CA HIS A 81 -15.88 -15.10 6.01
C HIS A 81 -14.73 -15.14 4.99
N TRP A 82 -13.62 -14.53 5.34
CA TRP A 82 -12.38 -14.68 4.57
C TRP A 82 -11.54 -15.84 5.10
N ARG A 83 -10.65 -16.35 4.26
CA ARG A 83 -9.64 -17.34 4.62
C ARG A 83 -8.41 -16.65 5.19
N VAL A 84 -7.97 -17.10 6.37
CA VAL A 84 -6.71 -16.68 7.01
C VAL A 84 -5.57 -17.38 6.27
N HIS A 85 -4.82 -16.61 5.47
CA HIS A 85 -3.79 -17.15 4.60
C HIS A 85 -2.40 -16.93 5.17
N GLN A 86 -1.55 -17.95 5.06
CA GLN A 86 -0.12 -17.80 5.34
C GLN A 86 0.72 -18.63 4.37
N THR A 87 1.75 -17.99 3.79
CA THR A 87 2.63 -18.62 2.81
C THR A 87 3.86 -19.22 3.49
N VAL A 88 4.15 -20.49 3.18
CA VAL A 88 5.33 -21.25 3.58
C VAL A 88 6.30 -21.33 2.42
N THR A 89 7.57 -20.96 2.63
CA THR A 89 8.64 -21.17 1.64
C THR A 89 9.15 -22.59 1.74
N VAL A 90 9.08 -23.32 0.64
CA VAL A 90 9.46 -24.74 0.60
C VAL A 90 10.91 -24.88 0.14
N ALA A 91 11.84 -24.92 1.11
CA ALA A 91 13.23 -25.31 0.86
C ALA A 91 13.43 -26.83 1.03
N CYS A 92 12.76 -27.41 2.03
CA CYS A 92 12.69 -28.84 2.30
C CYS A 92 11.21 -29.22 2.50
N PRO A 93 10.64 -30.18 1.75
CA PRO A 93 9.22 -30.55 1.85
C PRO A 93 8.80 -30.97 3.28
N LYS A 94 9.64 -31.75 3.96
CA LYS A 94 9.36 -32.25 5.32
C LYS A 94 9.32 -31.13 6.37
N GLU A 95 10.23 -30.16 6.28
CA GLU A 95 10.26 -29.01 7.20
C GLU A 95 9.09 -28.07 6.93
N ALA A 96 8.79 -27.83 5.65
CA ALA A 96 7.63 -27.03 5.23
C ALA A 96 6.30 -27.68 5.66
N ASN A 97 6.18 -29.01 5.60
CA ASN A 97 5.04 -29.75 6.13
C ASN A 97 4.89 -29.53 7.65
N ALA A 98 5.98 -29.66 8.42
CA ALA A 98 5.92 -29.44 9.86
C ALA A 98 5.50 -27.99 10.21
N GLU A 99 5.98 -26.99 9.46
CA GLU A 99 5.54 -25.60 9.59
C GLU A 99 4.04 -25.49 9.22
N ALA A 100 3.60 -26.05 8.10
CA ALA A 100 2.22 -26.02 7.64
C ALA A 100 1.24 -26.63 8.67
N LEU A 101 1.56 -27.80 9.24
CA LEU A 101 0.73 -28.43 10.29
C LEU A 101 0.64 -27.56 11.55
N LYS A 102 1.74 -26.89 11.93
CA LYS A 102 1.75 -25.94 13.06
C LYS A 102 0.85 -24.73 12.76
N LEU A 103 0.86 -24.21 11.53
CA LEU A 103 0.01 -23.09 11.10
C LEU A 103 -1.46 -23.46 11.13
N LEU A 104 -1.84 -24.62 10.59
CA LEU A 104 -3.23 -25.13 10.63
C LEU A 104 -3.73 -25.26 12.06
N ASN A 105 -2.92 -25.83 12.96
CA ASN A 105 -3.25 -25.91 14.39
C ASN A 105 -3.30 -24.55 15.09
N SER A 106 -2.86 -23.49 14.43
CA SER A 106 -2.86 -22.11 14.94
C SER A 106 -3.88 -21.19 14.26
N GLY A 107 -4.88 -21.76 13.58
CA GLY A 107 -6.03 -21.02 13.03
C GLY A 107 -5.89 -20.56 11.57
N VAL A 108 -4.82 -20.95 10.86
CA VAL A 108 -4.74 -20.79 9.40
C VAL A 108 -5.68 -21.77 8.74
N ASP A 109 -6.45 -21.33 7.76
CA ASP A 109 -7.38 -22.15 6.96
C ASP A 109 -7.14 -22.04 5.44
N SER A 110 -6.04 -21.36 5.07
CA SER A 110 -5.50 -21.29 3.71
C SER A 110 -3.97 -21.30 3.74
N LEU A 111 -3.34 -22.32 3.11
CA LEU A 111 -1.90 -22.46 3.04
C LEU A 111 -1.36 -22.09 1.67
N GLY A 112 -0.39 -21.17 1.62
CA GLY A 112 0.43 -20.93 0.45
C GLY A 112 1.72 -21.77 0.49
N PHE A 113 2.11 -22.40 -0.61
CA PHE A 113 3.41 -23.05 -0.76
C PHE A 113 4.20 -22.38 -1.88
N SER A 114 5.30 -21.73 -1.50
CA SER A 114 6.24 -21.09 -2.44
C SER A 114 7.37 -22.05 -2.75
N ILE A 115 7.36 -22.64 -3.93
CA ILE A 115 8.27 -23.72 -4.37
C ILE A 115 9.20 -23.18 -5.46
N ALA A 116 10.48 -23.02 -5.14
CA ALA A 116 11.49 -22.53 -6.07
C ALA A 116 12.03 -23.64 -7.01
N SER A 117 11.90 -24.93 -6.64
CA SER A 117 12.36 -26.06 -7.44
C SER A 117 11.53 -26.18 -8.73
N GLU A 118 12.22 -26.27 -9.86
CA GLU A 118 11.58 -26.54 -11.16
C GLU A 118 11.25 -28.02 -11.37
N ASN A 119 11.89 -28.92 -10.61
CA ASN A 119 11.80 -30.37 -10.75
C ASN A 119 11.18 -31.01 -9.49
N PHE A 120 10.20 -30.32 -8.88
CA PHE A 120 9.48 -30.82 -7.71
C PHE A 120 8.73 -32.11 -8.08
N THR A 121 8.88 -33.16 -7.27
CA THR A 121 8.36 -34.49 -7.58
C THR A 121 7.05 -34.83 -6.87
N ALA A 122 6.42 -35.92 -7.27
CA ALA A 122 5.20 -36.43 -6.61
C ALA A 122 5.48 -36.90 -5.18
N GLU A 123 6.64 -37.50 -4.94
CA GLU A 123 7.09 -37.93 -3.60
C GLU A 123 7.33 -36.73 -2.69
N GLU A 124 7.91 -35.65 -3.21
CA GLU A 124 8.09 -34.39 -2.47
C GLU A 124 6.73 -33.73 -2.15
N LEU A 125 5.77 -33.80 -3.07
CA LEU A 125 4.40 -33.33 -2.82
C LEU A 125 3.70 -34.19 -1.77
N ASP A 126 3.86 -35.51 -1.81
CA ASP A 126 3.31 -36.42 -0.80
C ASP A 126 3.89 -36.10 0.59
N GLN A 127 5.21 -35.84 0.69
CA GLN A 127 5.85 -35.40 1.94
C GLN A 127 5.35 -34.03 2.41
N LEU A 128 5.17 -33.06 1.47
CA LEU A 128 4.72 -31.71 1.79
C LEU A 128 3.28 -31.69 2.34
N LEU A 129 2.41 -32.55 1.82
CA LEU A 129 0.99 -32.62 2.19
C LEU A 129 0.69 -33.74 3.20
N ASP A 130 1.66 -34.44 3.74
CA ASP A 130 1.46 -35.52 4.71
C ASP A 130 0.70 -35.01 5.94
N GLY A 131 -0.39 -35.70 6.30
CA GLY A 131 -1.25 -35.31 7.43
C GLY A 131 -2.12 -34.06 7.22
N ILE A 132 -2.07 -33.42 6.04
CA ILE A 132 -2.90 -32.26 5.70
C ILE A 132 -4.19 -32.74 5.03
N SER A 133 -5.34 -32.41 5.61
CA SER A 133 -6.66 -32.71 5.02
C SER A 133 -6.98 -31.73 3.89
N ILE A 134 -6.79 -32.15 2.64
CA ILE A 134 -7.06 -31.32 1.45
C ILE A 134 -8.50 -30.77 1.43
N PRO A 135 -9.57 -31.53 1.79
CA PRO A 135 -10.93 -31.02 1.80
C PRO A 135 -11.19 -29.91 2.85
N ALA A 136 -10.37 -29.83 3.90
CA ALA A 136 -10.62 -28.92 5.03
C ALA A 136 -10.09 -27.50 4.80
N ILE A 137 -9.17 -27.29 3.87
CA ILE A 137 -8.42 -26.05 3.71
C ILE A 137 -8.32 -25.60 2.26
N ASP A 138 -7.96 -24.32 2.07
CA ASP A 138 -7.50 -23.85 0.75
C ASP A 138 -5.99 -24.06 0.62
N ILE A 139 -5.55 -24.55 -0.53
CA ILE A 139 -4.12 -24.73 -0.85
C ILE A 139 -3.75 -23.87 -2.06
N VAL A 140 -2.69 -23.07 -1.92
CA VAL A 140 -2.21 -22.18 -2.99
C VAL A 140 -0.77 -22.53 -3.34
N PHE A 141 -0.52 -22.87 -4.60
CA PHE A 141 0.82 -23.16 -5.10
C PHE A 141 1.36 -21.99 -5.92
N CYS A 142 2.54 -21.51 -5.56
CA CYS A 142 3.30 -20.50 -6.31
C CYS A 142 4.76 -20.92 -6.46
N GLY A 143 5.52 -20.23 -7.32
CA GLY A 143 6.95 -20.50 -7.49
C GLY A 143 7.35 -20.69 -8.96
N ALA A 144 8.34 -21.57 -9.20
CA ALA A 144 9.00 -21.68 -10.50
C ALA A 144 8.09 -22.24 -11.61
N LYS A 145 7.42 -23.38 -11.36
CA LYS A 145 6.58 -24.08 -12.35
C LYS A 145 5.19 -24.43 -11.79
N PRO A 146 4.32 -23.43 -11.55
CA PRO A 146 3.01 -23.71 -10.93
C PRO A 146 2.09 -24.60 -11.79
N GLY A 147 2.27 -24.63 -13.11
CA GLY A 147 1.54 -25.57 -13.97
C GLY A 147 1.92 -27.04 -13.76
N HIS A 148 3.20 -27.32 -13.48
CA HIS A 148 3.65 -28.66 -13.11
C HIS A 148 3.12 -29.06 -11.72
N LEU A 149 3.12 -28.12 -10.76
CA LEU A 149 2.53 -28.36 -9.45
C LEU A 149 1.03 -28.66 -9.53
N ALA A 150 0.32 -28.03 -10.48
CA ALA A 150 -1.08 -28.35 -10.75
C ALA A 150 -1.27 -29.80 -11.21
N ASP A 151 -0.41 -30.28 -12.10
CA ASP A 151 -0.46 -31.69 -12.57
C ASP A 151 -0.23 -32.68 -11.42
N LEU A 152 0.80 -32.44 -10.60
CA LEU A 152 1.10 -33.30 -9.46
C LEU A 152 -0.04 -33.32 -8.43
N PHE A 153 -0.58 -32.15 -8.11
CA PHE A 153 -1.66 -32.01 -7.13
C PHE A 153 -2.95 -32.69 -7.61
N LEU A 154 -3.33 -32.49 -8.86
CA LEU A 154 -4.53 -33.15 -9.43
C LEU A 154 -4.37 -34.68 -9.46
N ALA A 155 -3.19 -35.19 -9.83
CA ALA A 155 -2.91 -36.60 -9.78
C ALA A 155 -3.02 -37.21 -8.37
N LYS A 156 -2.54 -36.46 -7.34
CA LYS A 156 -2.70 -36.83 -5.93
C LYS A 156 -4.17 -36.89 -5.52
N VAL A 157 -4.94 -35.83 -5.82
CA VAL A 157 -6.38 -35.74 -5.52
C VAL A 157 -7.15 -36.91 -6.14
N GLU A 158 -6.86 -37.24 -7.41
CA GLU A 158 -7.47 -38.38 -8.12
C GLU A 158 -7.08 -39.71 -7.48
N LYS A 159 -5.80 -39.91 -7.15
CA LYS A 159 -5.28 -41.13 -6.49
C LYS A 159 -5.91 -41.34 -5.11
N GLU A 160 -6.16 -40.29 -4.35
CA GLU A 160 -6.76 -40.34 -3.02
C GLU A 160 -8.30 -40.40 -3.07
N GLY A 161 -8.92 -40.24 -4.26
CA GLY A 161 -10.37 -40.30 -4.42
C GLY A 161 -11.13 -39.14 -3.76
N ILE A 162 -10.49 -37.98 -3.61
CA ILE A 162 -11.12 -36.81 -3.00
C ILE A 162 -12.20 -36.27 -3.93
N ALA A 163 -13.37 -35.96 -3.37
CA ALA A 163 -14.48 -35.40 -4.12
C ALA A 163 -14.13 -34.02 -4.72
N LYS A 164 -14.40 -33.86 -6.03
CA LYS A 164 -14.00 -32.63 -6.78
C LYS A 164 -14.59 -31.33 -6.19
N GLU A 165 -15.74 -31.42 -5.55
CA GLU A 165 -16.44 -30.33 -4.89
C GLU A 165 -15.74 -29.86 -3.60
N GLU A 166 -14.96 -30.74 -2.98
CA GLU A 166 -14.25 -30.49 -1.72
C GLU A 166 -12.82 -29.99 -1.93
N VAL A 167 -12.36 -29.93 -3.18
CA VAL A 167 -11.00 -29.47 -3.49
C VAL A 167 -10.98 -27.96 -3.68
N HIS A 168 -10.34 -27.27 -2.75
CA HIS A 168 -10.10 -25.83 -2.79
C HIS A 168 -8.62 -25.55 -3.05
N ALA A 169 -8.28 -25.14 -4.28
CA ALA A 169 -6.89 -24.88 -4.63
C ALA A 169 -6.73 -23.71 -5.62
N ALA A 170 -5.58 -23.06 -5.58
CA ALA A 170 -5.20 -22.07 -6.56
C ALA A 170 -3.74 -22.26 -6.99
N PHE A 171 -3.49 -22.00 -8.28
CA PHE A 171 -2.14 -22.02 -8.83
C PHE A 171 -1.79 -20.63 -9.33
N SER A 172 -0.59 -20.15 -8.97
CA SER A 172 -0.14 -18.81 -9.35
C SER A 172 0.49 -18.85 -10.75
N ILE A 173 -0.29 -19.32 -11.74
CA ILE A 173 0.11 -19.29 -13.15
C ILE A 173 -0.21 -17.89 -13.67
N ASP A 174 0.81 -17.11 -14.01
CA ASP A 174 0.65 -15.72 -14.46
C ASP A 174 1.75 -15.32 -15.46
N PRO A 175 1.67 -15.78 -16.70
CA PRO A 175 2.64 -15.39 -17.70
C PRO A 175 2.53 -13.92 -18.12
N LEU A 176 1.40 -13.22 -17.89
CA LEU A 176 1.22 -11.83 -18.28
C LEU A 176 1.89 -10.86 -17.30
N VAL A 177 1.59 -10.94 -16.01
CA VAL A 177 2.09 -9.98 -15.01
C VAL A 177 3.46 -10.38 -14.47
N ARG A 178 3.77 -11.67 -14.38
CA ARG A 178 5.06 -12.17 -13.90
C ARG A 178 6.26 -11.61 -14.69
N ASN A 179 6.09 -11.35 -15.98
CA ASN A 179 7.14 -10.78 -16.82
C ASN A 179 7.59 -9.39 -16.39
N LEU A 180 6.76 -8.66 -15.64
CA LEU A 180 7.14 -7.37 -15.03
C LEU A 180 8.23 -7.51 -13.97
N SER A 181 8.37 -8.68 -13.33
CA SER A 181 9.33 -8.91 -12.25
C SER A 181 10.61 -9.61 -12.69
N SER A 182 10.69 -10.10 -13.93
CA SER A 182 11.84 -10.83 -14.45
C SER A 182 12.24 -10.31 -15.83
N LYS A 183 13.53 -10.35 -16.16
CA LYS A 183 14.04 -10.03 -17.51
C LYS A 183 13.57 -11.06 -18.58
N GLY A 184 12.49 -11.78 -18.32
CA GLY A 184 11.95 -12.79 -19.22
C GLY A 184 11.24 -12.13 -20.40
N ASP A 185 11.57 -12.56 -21.62
CA ASP A 185 10.83 -12.21 -22.82
C ASP A 185 9.37 -12.69 -22.67
N PHE A 186 8.46 -11.75 -22.70
CA PHE A 186 7.02 -11.97 -22.71
C PHE A 186 6.58 -12.94 -23.84
N CYS A 187 7.34 -12.96 -24.89
CA CYS A 187 7.18 -13.79 -26.07
C CYS A 187 8.43 -14.63 -26.29
N SER A 188 8.83 -15.44 -25.33
CA SER A 188 9.56 -16.64 -25.69
C SER A 188 8.73 -17.38 -26.75
N PRO A 189 9.35 -18.10 -27.72
CA PRO A 189 8.63 -18.92 -28.70
C PRO A 189 7.64 -19.91 -28.08
N ASN A 190 7.65 -20.05 -26.77
CA ASN A 190 6.70 -20.84 -25.96
C ASN A 190 5.46 -20.06 -25.49
N GLY A 191 5.30 -18.74 -25.78
CA GLY A 191 4.18 -17.93 -25.29
C GLY A 191 2.81 -18.45 -25.71
N GLU A 192 2.62 -18.79 -26.99
CA GLU A 192 1.37 -19.41 -27.48
C GLU A 192 1.13 -20.77 -26.86
N LYS A 193 2.18 -21.60 -26.71
CA LYS A 193 2.09 -22.90 -26.03
C LYS A 193 1.71 -22.78 -24.55
N CYS A 194 2.00 -21.65 -23.91
CA CYS A 194 1.64 -21.41 -22.51
C CYS A 194 0.12 -21.28 -22.35
N PHE A 195 -0.57 -20.54 -23.22
CA PHE A 195 -2.03 -20.39 -23.15
C PHE A 195 -2.76 -21.69 -23.50
N ALA A 196 -2.30 -22.45 -24.50
CA ALA A 196 -2.81 -23.78 -24.80
C ALA A 196 -2.71 -24.70 -23.58
N ARG A 197 -1.58 -24.66 -22.85
CA ARG A 197 -1.39 -25.43 -21.63
C ARG A 197 -2.31 -25.00 -20.49
N ILE A 198 -2.51 -23.68 -20.30
CA ILE A 198 -3.47 -23.16 -19.31
C ILE A 198 -4.89 -23.61 -19.68
N ALA A 199 -5.27 -23.52 -20.95
CA ALA A 199 -6.59 -23.96 -21.43
C ALA A 199 -6.81 -25.47 -21.20
N GLU A 200 -5.79 -26.29 -21.41
CA GLU A 200 -5.84 -27.70 -21.09
C GLU A 200 -6.09 -27.98 -19.61
N LEU A 201 -5.35 -27.29 -18.71
CA LEU A 201 -5.56 -27.37 -17.27
C LEU A 201 -6.96 -26.92 -16.86
N ILE A 202 -7.50 -25.88 -17.49
CA ILE A 202 -8.86 -25.40 -17.26
C ILE A 202 -9.89 -26.47 -17.66
N ARG A 203 -9.72 -27.14 -18.82
CA ARG A 203 -10.61 -28.21 -19.25
C ARG A 203 -10.57 -29.41 -18.29
N ARG A 204 -9.39 -29.81 -17.84
CA ARG A 204 -9.21 -30.90 -16.87
C ARG A 204 -9.84 -30.60 -15.52
N THR A 205 -9.84 -29.30 -15.12
CA THR A 205 -10.41 -28.86 -13.86
C THR A 205 -11.84 -28.34 -13.98
N ALA A 206 -12.54 -28.57 -15.10
CA ALA A 206 -13.88 -28.01 -15.32
C ALA A 206 -14.88 -28.36 -14.20
N GLU A 207 -14.83 -29.60 -13.69
CA GLU A 207 -15.70 -30.08 -12.61
C GLU A 207 -15.26 -29.63 -11.20
N TYR A 208 -14.02 -29.18 -11.02
CA TYR A 208 -13.50 -28.65 -9.76
C TYR A 208 -13.96 -27.21 -9.56
N LYS A 209 -15.07 -26.99 -8.86
CA LYS A 209 -15.73 -25.68 -8.71
C LYS A 209 -14.85 -24.64 -8.00
N HIS A 210 -13.99 -25.09 -7.09
CA HIS A 210 -13.20 -24.23 -6.20
C HIS A 210 -11.71 -24.19 -6.55
N VAL A 211 -11.31 -24.80 -7.70
CA VAL A 211 -9.94 -24.72 -8.21
C VAL A 211 -9.78 -23.52 -9.14
N ARG A 212 -8.72 -22.73 -8.93
CA ARG A 212 -8.29 -21.59 -9.76
C ARG A 212 -6.95 -21.90 -10.41
N ILE A 213 -6.83 -21.63 -11.69
CA ILE A 213 -5.64 -21.97 -12.50
C ILE A 213 -4.76 -20.74 -12.70
N VAL A 214 -5.35 -19.59 -12.96
CA VAL A 214 -4.64 -18.34 -13.20
C VAL A 214 -4.79 -17.42 -11.99
N THR A 215 -3.69 -16.84 -11.52
CA THR A 215 -3.72 -15.74 -10.55
C THR A 215 -3.10 -14.49 -11.16
N VAL A 216 -3.89 -13.44 -11.37
CA VAL A 216 -3.40 -12.12 -11.77
C VAL A 216 -2.73 -11.47 -10.56
N ASN A 217 -1.40 -11.41 -10.55
CA ASN A 217 -0.60 -10.96 -9.40
C ASN A 217 -0.42 -9.43 -9.40
N ALA A 218 -1.52 -8.70 -9.26
CA ALA A 218 -1.53 -7.24 -9.34
C ALA A 218 -0.79 -6.53 -8.19
N GLN A 219 -0.51 -7.21 -7.08
CA GLN A 219 0.24 -6.64 -5.96
C GLN A 219 1.64 -6.12 -6.36
N ILE A 220 2.19 -6.57 -7.49
CA ILE A 220 3.47 -6.03 -7.99
C ILE A 220 3.35 -4.54 -8.34
N PHE A 221 2.22 -4.10 -8.88
CA PHE A 221 2.01 -2.69 -9.25
C PHE A 221 2.03 -1.81 -8.01
N GLY A 222 1.20 -2.11 -7.00
CA GLY A 222 1.14 -1.36 -5.75
C GLY A 222 2.47 -1.34 -5.01
N ASN A 223 3.15 -2.49 -4.90
CA ASN A 223 4.46 -2.59 -4.27
C ASN A 223 5.60 -1.94 -5.08
N SER A 224 5.37 -1.59 -6.36
CA SER A 224 6.29 -0.81 -7.20
C SER A 224 5.94 0.68 -7.28
N GLY A 225 4.95 1.13 -6.50
CA GLY A 225 4.61 2.54 -6.35
C GLY A 225 3.48 3.06 -7.25
N SER A 226 2.69 2.18 -7.90
CA SER A 226 1.48 2.61 -8.63
C SER A 226 0.45 3.25 -7.71
N THR A 227 -0.47 4.00 -8.29
CA THR A 227 -1.69 4.42 -7.60
C THR A 227 -2.67 3.25 -7.44
N ILE A 228 -3.71 3.42 -6.61
CA ILE A 228 -4.80 2.44 -6.41
C ILE A 228 -5.57 2.23 -7.72
N VAL A 229 -5.83 3.31 -8.44
CA VAL A 229 -6.50 3.31 -9.75
C VAL A 229 -5.67 2.54 -10.79
N GLU A 230 -4.36 2.76 -10.84
CA GLU A 230 -3.46 2.07 -11.76
C GLU A 230 -3.37 0.57 -11.46
N GLU A 231 -3.19 0.17 -10.20
CA GLU A 231 -3.20 -1.25 -9.81
C GLU A 231 -4.48 -1.94 -10.26
N LEU A 232 -5.63 -1.31 -10.02
CA LEU A 232 -6.93 -1.85 -10.42
C LEU A 232 -7.06 -1.95 -11.94
N ALA A 233 -6.76 -0.90 -12.68
CA ALA A 233 -6.90 -0.88 -14.13
C ALA A 233 -5.98 -1.90 -14.81
N PHE A 234 -4.73 -2.01 -14.37
CA PHE A 234 -3.77 -2.99 -14.90
C PHE A 234 -4.19 -4.43 -14.58
N ALA A 235 -4.73 -4.66 -13.38
CA ALA A 235 -5.26 -5.97 -13.00
C ALA A 235 -6.45 -6.37 -13.89
N LEU A 236 -7.38 -5.45 -14.14
CA LEU A 236 -8.53 -5.67 -15.00
C LEU A 236 -8.12 -5.93 -16.45
N SER A 237 -7.18 -5.15 -16.98
CA SER A 237 -6.68 -5.31 -18.35
C SER A 237 -5.92 -6.63 -18.53
N ALA A 238 -5.09 -7.03 -17.55
CA ALA A 238 -4.44 -8.34 -17.58
C ALA A 238 -5.48 -9.47 -17.49
N GLY A 239 -6.48 -9.35 -16.61
CA GLY A 239 -7.59 -10.29 -16.52
C GLY A 239 -8.36 -10.40 -17.81
N HIS A 240 -8.64 -9.29 -18.49
CA HIS A 240 -9.30 -9.25 -19.78
C HIS A 240 -8.47 -9.91 -20.89
N ASP A 241 -7.17 -9.62 -20.96
CA ASP A 241 -6.25 -10.27 -21.93
C ASP A 241 -6.22 -11.81 -21.72
N TYR A 242 -6.29 -12.30 -20.46
CA TYR A 242 -6.50 -13.72 -20.18
C TYR A 242 -7.81 -14.24 -20.75
N LEU A 243 -8.92 -13.53 -20.59
CA LEU A 243 -10.22 -13.98 -21.13
C LEU A 243 -10.15 -14.13 -22.65
N VAL A 244 -9.65 -13.10 -23.34
CA VAL A 244 -9.54 -13.10 -24.80
C VAL A 244 -8.71 -14.30 -25.29
N ARG A 245 -7.50 -14.46 -24.78
CA ARG A 245 -6.59 -15.54 -25.20
C ARG A 245 -7.10 -16.92 -24.87
N LEU A 246 -7.76 -17.11 -23.73
CA LEU A 246 -8.32 -18.40 -23.35
C LEU A 246 -9.55 -18.75 -24.17
N MET A 247 -10.33 -17.76 -24.61
CA MET A 247 -11.41 -17.96 -25.56
C MET A 247 -10.89 -18.28 -26.96
N ASP A 248 -9.78 -17.69 -27.40
CA ASP A 248 -9.10 -18.05 -28.65
C ASP A 248 -8.61 -19.51 -28.64
N GLU A 249 -8.24 -20.03 -27.44
CA GLU A 249 -7.96 -21.45 -27.22
C GLU A 249 -9.24 -22.35 -27.16
N GLY A 250 -10.42 -21.79 -27.44
CA GLY A 250 -11.69 -22.51 -27.53
C GLY A 250 -12.41 -22.73 -26.20
N LEU A 251 -12.08 -22.01 -25.14
CA LEU A 251 -12.86 -22.01 -23.90
C LEU A 251 -14.06 -21.07 -23.99
N THR A 252 -15.15 -21.41 -23.30
CA THR A 252 -16.24 -20.44 -23.10
C THR A 252 -15.87 -19.41 -22.05
N ILE A 253 -16.54 -18.24 -22.08
CA ILE A 253 -16.36 -17.20 -21.04
C ILE A 253 -16.61 -17.76 -19.64
N ASP A 254 -17.60 -18.63 -19.45
CA ASP A 254 -17.90 -19.27 -18.17
C ASP A 254 -16.78 -20.18 -17.68
N GLN A 255 -16.09 -20.88 -18.60
CA GLN A 255 -14.95 -21.71 -18.27
C GLN A 255 -13.72 -20.85 -17.90
N ALA A 256 -13.41 -19.83 -18.69
CA ALA A 256 -12.25 -18.99 -18.49
C ALA A 256 -12.38 -18.13 -17.21
N ALA A 257 -13.44 -17.31 -17.10
CA ALA A 257 -13.59 -16.35 -16.01
C ALA A 257 -13.62 -16.99 -14.62
N ARG A 258 -14.23 -18.16 -14.47
CA ARG A 258 -14.33 -18.88 -13.19
C ARG A 258 -13.01 -19.49 -12.72
N LYS A 259 -11.98 -19.55 -13.56
CA LYS A 259 -10.66 -20.09 -13.22
C LYS A 259 -9.61 -19.02 -12.94
N LEU A 260 -10.02 -17.74 -12.94
CA LEU A 260 -9.18 -16.62 -12.57
C LEU A 260 -9.34 -16.27 -11.09
N ARG A 261 -8.23 -15.86 -10.48
CA ARG A 261 -8.10 -15.24 -9.15
C ARG A 261 -7.28 -13.97 -9.30
N PHE A 262 -7.56 -12.96 -8.51
CA PHE A 262 -6.83 -11.70 -8.49
C PHE A 262 -6.16 -11.54 -7.13
N SER A 263 -4.90 -11.13 -7.14
CA SER A 263 -4.14 -10.83 -5.93
C SER A 263 -3.78 -9.35 -5.91
N PHE A 264 -4.29 -8.60 -4.92
CA PHE A 264 -4.04 -7.17 -4.76
C PHE A 264 -3.18 -6.87 -3.54
N SER A 265 -2.39 -5.80 -3.61
CA SER A 265 -1.83 -5.18 -2.42
C SER A 265 -2.89 -4.33 -1.72
N VAL A 266 -2.83 -4.23 -0.40
CA VAL A 266 -3.71 -3.33 0.36
C VAL A 266 -2.82 -2.36 1.13
N SER A 267 -2.91 -1.08 0.78
CA SER A 267 -2.06 -0.01 1.29
C SER A 267 -2.67 0.70 2.50
N SER A 268 -1.95 1.70 3.02
CA SER A 268 -2.37 2.47 4.19
C SER A 268 -3.56 3.42 3.94
N ASN A 269 -4.03 3.56 2.70
CA ASN A 269 -5.16 4.44 2.40
C ASN A 269 -6.50 3.74 2.64
N TYR A 270 -6.87 3.61 3.89
CA TYR A 270 -7.91 2.76 4.44
C TYR A 270 -9.23 2.75 3.64
N PHE A 271 -9.85 3.91 3.45
CA PHE A 271 -11.15 4.01 2.79
C PHE A 271 -11.07 3.82 1.28
N MET A 272 -9.98 4.26 0.66
CA MET A 272 -9.77 4.03 -0.77
C MET A 272 -9.52 2.56 -1.08
N GLU A 273 -8.85 1.81 -0.20
CA GLU A 273 -8.66 0.37 -0.36
C GLU A 273 -9.99 -0.40 -0.27
N ILE A 274 -10.86 -0.04 0.67
CA ILE A 274 -12.23 -0.58 0.72
C ILE A 274 -12.96 -0.31 -0.61
N ALA A 275 -12.88 0.93 -1.09
CA ALA A 275 -13.53 1.34 -2.33
C ALA A 275 -12.92 0.67 -3.57
N LYS A 276 -11.58 0.45 -3.61
CA LYS A 276 -10.89 -0.30 -4.67
C LYS A 276 -11.46 -1.71 -4.81
N LEU A 277 -11.57 -2.45 -3.69
CA LEU A 277 -12.06 -3.82 -3.70
C LEU A 277 -13.53 -3.92 -4.13
N ARG A 278 -14.35 -2.93 -3.77
CA ARG A 278 -15.74 -2.80 -4.23
C ARG A 278 -15.81 -2.50 -5.74
N ALA A 279 -15.02 -1.52 -6.20
CA ALA A 279 -14.91 -1.16 -7.61
C ALA A 279 -14.37 -2.32 -8.47
N ALA A 280 -13.38 -3.06 -7.97
CA ALA A 280 -12.79 -4.21 -8.65
C ALA A 280 -13.85 -5.28 -9.01
N ARG A 281 -14.68 -5.66 -8.04
CA ARG A 281 -15.76 -6.63 -8.27
C ARG A 281 -16.77 -6.15 -9.29
N MET A 282 -17.17 -4.88 -9.17
CA MET A 282 -18.17 -4.27 -10.07
C MET A 282 -17.65 -4.19 -11.50
N LEU A 283 -16.45 -3.68 -11.69
CA LEU A 283 -15.87 -3.53 -13.04
C LEU A 283 -15.60 -4.88 -13.69
N TRP A 284 -15.05 -5.84 -12.94
CA TRP A 284 -14.84 -7.20 -13.45
C TRP A 284 -16.15 -7.87 -13.87
N ALA A 285 -17.19 -7.75 -13.06
CA ALA A 285 -18.49 -8.31 -13.37
C ALA A 285 -19.05 -7.73 -14.69
N ASN A 286 -18.87 -6.43 -14.94
CA ASN A 286 -19.29 -5.78 -16.17
C ASN A 286 -18.44 -6.22 -17.38
N ILE A 287 -17.13 -6.36 -17.24
CA ILE A 287 -16.25 -6.92 -18.29
C ILE A 287 -16.74 -8.30 -18.70
N VAL A 288 -16.90 -9.21 -17.74
CA VAL A 288 -17.36 -10.59 -18.03
C VAL A 288 -18.77 -10.60 -18.64
N LYS A 289 -19.68 -9.74 -18.16
CA LYS A 289 -21.04 -9.62 -18.70
C LYS A 289 -21.05 -9.20 -20.17
N GLY A 290 -20.08 -8.38 -20.61
CA GLY A 290 -19.93 -7.99 -22.01
C GLY A 290 -19.78 -9.17 -22.98
N TYR A 291 -19.33 -10.32 -22.48
CA TYR A 291 -19.21 -11.57 -23.24
C TYR A 291 -20.43 -12.50 -23.17
N ASN A 292 -21.53 -12.04 -22.56
CA ASN A 292 -22.79 -12.81 -22.43
C ASN A 292 -22.61 -14.21 -21.82
N PRO A 293 -22.09 -14.34 -20.60
CA PRO A 293 -21.92 -15.64 -19.95
C PRO A 293 -23.29 -16.31 -19.72
N GLU A 294 -23.34 -17.66 -19.80
CA GLU A 294 -24.56 -18.42 -19.50
C GLU A 294 -24.94 -18.31 -18.01
N LYS A 295 -23.94 -18.18 -17.14
CA LYS A 295 -24.12 -18.10 -15.68
C LYS A 295 -23.65 -16.76 -15.14
N ASN A 296 -24.54 -16.03 -14.47
CA ASN A 296 -24.17 -14.77 -13.82
C ASN A 296 -22.97 -14.90 -12.86
N CYS A 297 -22.79 -16.07 -12.23
CA CYS A 297 -21.66 -16.29 -11.31
C CYS A 297 -20.28 -16.30 -11.99
N ALA A 298 -20.19 -16.32 -13.32
CA ALA A 298 -18.92 -16.19 -14.05
C ALA A 298 -18.23 -14.84 -13.76
N GLY A 299 -19.01 -13.77 -13.56
CA GLY A 299 -18.51 -12.45 -13.22
C GLY A 299 -18.07 -12.26 -11.75
N LYS A 300 -18.16 -13.28 -10.90
CA LYS A 300 -17.72 -13.19 -9.49
C LYS A 300 -16.20 -13.19 -9.39
N MET A 301 -15.62 -12.03 -9.08
CA MET A 301 -14.18 -11.87 -8.87
C MET A 301 -13.75 -12.55 -7.57
N MET A 302 -12.79 -13.47 -7.63
CA MET A 302 -12.15 -14.04 -6.44
C MET A 302 -10.91 -13.21 -6.11
N ILE A 303 -10.92 -12.56 -4.95
CA ILE A 303 -9.85 -11.64 -4.53
C ILE A 303 -9.07 -12.23 -3.36
N HIS A 304 -7.77 -12.36 -3.54
CA HIS A 304 -6.79 -12.48 -2.48
C HIS A 304 -6.17 -11.10 -2.22
N ALA A 305 -5.95 -10.76 -0.96
CA ALA A 305 -5.26 -9.55 -0.58
C ALA A 305 -4.02 -9.85 0.27
N GLU A 306 -2.96 -9.09 0.03
CA GLU A 306 -1.76 -9.07 0.87
C GLU A 306 -1.55 -7.63 1.35
N THR A 307 -1.26 -7.43 2.65
CA THR A 307 -0.94 -6.09 3.14
C THR A 307 0.33 -5.57 2.48
N SER A 308 0.34 -4.28 2.13
CA SER A 308 1.39 -3.68 1.31
C SER A 308 2.76 -3.73 1.97
N ARG A 309 3.79 -4.03 1.16
CA ARG A 309 5.19 -3.93 1.58
C ARG A 309 5.76 -2.54 1.33
N TRP A 310 5.13 -1.74 0.47
CA TRP A 310 5.64 -0.45 0.04
C TRP A 310 5.78 0.57 1.17
N ASN A 311 4.86 0.56 2.13
CA ASN A 311 4.81 1.48 3.25
C ASN A 311 5.46 0.95 4.55
N GLN A 312 6.06 -0.24 4.53
CA GLN A 312 6.84 -0.75 5.67
C GLN A 312 8.14 0.02 5.85
N THR A 313 8.59 0.10 7.11
CA THR A 313 9.83 0.79 7.50
C THR A 313 10.77 -0.15 8.25
N VAL A 314 12.09 0.09 8.14
CA VAL A 314 13.11 -0.63 8.94
C VAL A 314 13.37 0.07 10.27
N TYR A 315 13.18 1.40 10.33
CA TYR A 315 13.16 2.13 11.58
C TYR A 315 11.76 2.12 12.17
N ASP A 316 11.68 2.02 13.50
CA ASP A 316 10.45 1.84 14.25
C ASP A 316 9.61 0.65 13.71
N PRO A 317 10.21 -0.55 13.58
CA PRO A 317 9.62 -1.68 12.84
C PRO A 317 8.31 -2.18 13.47
N TYR A 318 8.10 -1.98 14.76
CA TYR A 318 6.85 -2.36 15.43
C TYR A 318 5.65 -1.55 14.96
N VAL A 319 5.85 -0.36 14.39
CA VAL A 319 4.78 0.40 13.74
C VAL A 319 4.23 -0.31 12.50
N ASN A 320 5.03 -1.21 11.88
CA ASN A 320 4.54 -2.05 10.79
C ASN A 320 3.40 -3.00 11.22
N MET A 321 3.34 -3.40 12.50
CA MET A 321 2.20 -4.17 13.03
C MET A 321 0.91 -3.35 12.99
N LEU A 322 0.98 -2.05 13.33
CA LEU A 322 -0.16 -1.14 13.28
C LEU A 322 -0.60 -0.91 11.84
N ARG A 323 0.35 -0.72 10.92
CA ARG A 323 0.07 -0.59 9.48
C ARG A 323 -0.63 -1.83 8.95
N GLY A 324 -0.05 -3.01 9.16
CA GLY A 324 -0.65 -4.29 8.75
C GLY A 324 -2.03 -4.52 9.35
N THR A 325 -2.28 -4.06 10.58
CA THR A 325 -3.61 -4.16 11.20
C THR A 325 -4.65 -3.31 10.45
N THR A 326 -4.36 -2.03 10.20
CA THR A 326 -5.30 -1.13 9.49
C THR A 326 -5.52 -1.56 8.03
N GLU A 327 -4.50 -2.07 7.37
CA GLU A 327 -4.59 -2.62 6.02
C GLU A 327 -5.43 -3.90 5.98
N ALA A 328 -5.21 -4.82 6.94
CA ALA A 328 -6.03 -6.02 7.09
C ALA A 328 -7.51 -5.69 7.38
N MET A 329 -7.77 -4.65 8.19
CA MET A 329 -9.14 -4.16 8.44
C MET A 329 -9.81 -3.70 7.13
N SER A 330 -9.11 -2.92 6.31
CA SER A 330 -9.68 -2.44 5.03
C SER A 330 -9.93 -3.58 4.05
N ALA A 331 -9.06 -4.59 4.00
CA ALA A 331 -9.24 -5.80 3.21
C ALA A 331 -10.47 -6.62 3.67
N ALA A 332 -10.60 -6.84 4.99
CA ALA A 332 -11.72 -7.57 5.58
C ALA A 332 -13.06 -6.88 5.34
N ILE A 333 -13.14 -5.56 5.57
CA ILE A 333 -14.34 -4.74 5.28
C ILE A 333 -14.62 -4.71 3.77
N GLY A 334 -13.57 -4.63 2.95
CA GLY A 334 -13.66 -4.69 1.49
C GLY A 334 -14.13 -6.03 0.93
N GLY A 335 -14.27 -7.08 1.76
CA GLY A 335 -14.89 -8.35 1.39
C GLY A 335 -14.00 -9.25 0.52
N VAL A 336 -12.74 -9.42 0.87
CA VAL A 336 -11.80 -10.32 0.18
C VAL A 336 -12.13 -11.80 0.43
N TYR A 337 -11.67 -12.68 -0.44
CA TYR A 337 -11.81 -14.12 -0.26
C TYR A 337 -10.77 -14.69 0.71
N SER A 338 -9.52 -14.26 0.59
CA SER A 338 -8.43 -14.63 1.49
C SER A 338 -7.51 -13.43 1.73
N LEU A 339 -6.87 -13.40 2.89
CA LEU A 339 -6.00 -12.32 3.33
C LEU A 339 -4.68 -12.90 3.84
N GLU A 340 -3.57 -12.22 3.54
CA GLU A 340 -2.27 -12.47 4.14
C GLU A 340 -1.71 -11.16 4.69
N VAL A 341 -1.38 -11.15 5.97
CA VAL A 341 -0.74 -10.01 6.64
C VAL A 341 0.77 -10.17 6.56
N THR A 342 1.45 -9.18 5.99
CA THR A 342 2.92 -9.16 5.91
C THR A 342 3.53 -9.01 7.30
N PRO A 343 4.44 -9.91 7.72
CA PRO A 343 5.15 -9.78 9.00
C PRO A 343 5.93 -8.47 9.10
N PHE A 344 5.98 -7.89 10.30
CA PHE A 344 6.53 -6.55 10.53
C PHE A 344 8.05 -6.44 10.29
N ASP A 345 8.77 -7.54 10.41
CA ASP A 345 10.22 -7.63 10.22
C ASP A 345 10.64 -7.91 8.76
N ARG A 346 9.67 -8.21 7.89
CA ARG A 346 9.90 -8.51 6.47
C ARG A 346 10.69 -7.43 5.72
N ALA A 347 10.67 -6.21 6.23
CA ALA A 347 11.35 -5.07 5.62
C ALA A 347 12.90 -5.19 5.66
N PHE A 348 13.45 -5.96 6.58
CA PHE A 348 14.91 -6.00 6.84
C PHE A 348 15.49 -7.39 7.09
N GLU A 349 14.66 -8.42 7.36
CA GLU A 349 15.14 -9.79 7.58
C GLU A 349 14.12 -10.83 7.07
N ALA A 350 14.52 -12.09 7.07
CA ALA A 350 13.60 -13.20 6.89
C ALA A 350 12.62 -13.23 8.06
N PRO A 351 11.29 -13.30 7.82
CA PRO A 351 10.31 -13.22 8.89
C PRO A 351 10.52 -14.23 10.00
N THR A 352 10.63 -13.72 11.22
CA THR A 352 10.76 -14.54 12.43
C THR A 352 9.43 -15.24 12.76
N GLU A 353 9.51 -16.33 13.52
CA GLU A 353 8.32 -17.04 13.99
C GLU A 353 7.41 -16.15 14.85
N PHE A 354 8.00 -15.21 15.59
CA PHE A 354 7.25 -14.22 16.36
C PHE A 354 6.46 -13.27 15.44
N ALA A 355 7.12 -12.71 14.43
CA ALA A 355 6.48 -11.78 13.49
C ALA A 355 5.40 -12.47 12.65
N LYS A 356 5.65 -13.70 12.17
CA LYS A 356 4.67 -14.53 11.49
C LYS A 356 3.42 -14.79 12.36
N ARG A 357 3.64 -15.07 13.66
CA ARG A 357 2.55 -15.28 14.63
C ARG A 357 1.72 -14.00 14.82
N ILE A 358 2.38 -12.84 14.99
CA ILE A 358 1.66 -11.56 15.14
C ILE A 358 0.84 -11.26 13.88
N ALA A 359 1.42 -11.41 12.70
CA ALA A 359 0.73 -11.18 11.42
C ALA A 359 -0.55 -12.02 11.31
N ARG A 360 -0.49 -13.32 11.57
CA ARG A 360 -1.65 -14.21 11.61
C ARG A 360 -2.67 -13.79 12.68
N ASN A 361 -2.20 -13.43 13.86
CA ASN A 361 -3.09 -13.06 14.97
C ASN A 361 -3.87 -11.77 14.67
N VAL A 362 -3.37 -10.87 13.81
CA VAL A 362 -4.15 -9.72 13.33
C VAL A 362 -5.45 -10.22 12.68
N GLU A 363 -5.38 -11.18 11.76
CA GLU A 363 -6.56 -11.70 11.07
C GLU A 363 -7.52 -12.43 12.02
N LEU A 364 -6.96 -13.25 12.92
CA LEU A 364 -7.75 -13.99 13.92
C LEU A 364 -8.47 -13.03 14.89
N LEU A 365 -7.78 -11.95 15.32
CA LEU A 365 -8.38 -10.91 16.15
C LEU A 365 -9.54 -10.22 15.43
N LEU A 366 -9.33 -9.82 14.17
CA LEU A 366 -10.38 -9.18 13.35
C LEU A 366 -11.60 -10.10 13.18
N LYS A 367 -11.38 -11.41 13.06
CA LYS A 367 -12.43 -12.41 12.84
C LYS A 367 -13.15 -12.77 14.13
N HIS A 368 -12.41 -13.09 15.21
CA HIS A 368 -12.97 -13.71 16.42
C HIS A 368 -13.26 -12.74 17.56
N GLU A 369 -12.55 -11.61 17.64
CA GLU A 369 -12.78 -10.61 18.69
C GLU A 369 -13.51 -9.38 18.16
N SER A 370 -13.13 -8.90 16.97
CA SER A 370 -13.71 -7.70 16.34
C SER A 370 -14.93 -8.00 15.46
N HIS A 371 -15.19 -9.27 15.16
CA HIS A 371 -16.38 -9.77 14.44
C HIS A 371 -16.60 -9.14 13.04
N PHE A 372 -15.53 -8.84 12.32
CA PHE A 372 -15.62 -8.23 10.98
C PHE A 372 -16.20 -9.20 9.93
N ASP A 373 -16.24 -10.48 10.22
CA ASP A 373 -16.82 -11.53 9.38
C ASP A 373 -18.34 -11.65 9.47
N GLN A 374 -18.98 -11.00 10.44
CA GLN A 374 -20.41 -11.14 10.71
C GLN A 374 -21.31 -10.32 9.78
N VAL A 375 -20.77 -9.26 9.17
CA VAL A 375 -21.54 -8.36 8.30
C VAL A 375 -20.86 -8.21 6.95
N VAL A 376 -21.66 -8.39 5.89
CA VAL A 376 -21.20 -8.17 4.51
C VAL A 376 -21.30 -6.69 4.16
N ASP A 377 -20.20 -6.13 3.60
CA ASP A 377 -20.13 -4.75 3.15
C ASP A 377 -20.64 -3.72 4.18
N PRO A 378 -20.09 -3.69 5.40
CA PRO A 378 -20.54 -2.75 6.44
C PRO A 378 -20.29 -1.29 6.04
N ALA A 379 -19.47 -1.02 5.04
CA ALA A 379 -19.22 0.30 4.46
C ALA A 379 -20.32 0.74 3.48
N GLY A 380 -21.19 -0.18 3.06
CA GLY A 380 -22.27 0.10 2.11
C GLY A 380 -23.31 1.08 2.66
N GLY A 381 -23.68 2.07 1.83
CA GLY A 381 -24.58 3.17 2.20
C GLY A 381 -23.88 4.38 2.81
N SER A 382 -22.58 4.33 3.08
CA SER A 382 -21.79 5.50 3.43
C SER A 382 -21.68 6.43 2.22
N TYR A 383 -22.13 7.67 2.34
CA TYR A 383 -22.04 8.67 1.28
C TYR A 383 -20.60 8.79 0.74
N TYR A 384 -19.64 8.77 1.63
CA TYR A 384 -18.22 8.86 1.32
C TYR A 384 -17.71 7.63 0.56
N ILE A 385 -17.95 6.42 1.08
CA ILE A 385 -17.45 5.18 0.47
C ILE A 385 -18.10 4.90 -0.89
N GLU A 386 -19.40 5.19 -1.03
CA GLU A 386 -20.08 5.02 -2.31
C GLU A 386 -19.50 5.96 -3.38
N ASN A 387 -19.25 7.23 -3.04
CA ASN A 387 -18.59 8.19 -3.92
C ASN A 387 -17.15 7.80 -4.26
N LEU A 388 -16.36 7.33 -3.28
CA LEU A 388 -15.02 6.81 -3.55
C LEU A 388 -15.05 5.61 -4.49
N THR A 389 -15.98 4.67 -4.27
CA THR A 389 -16.17 3.49 -5.13
C THR A 389 -16.46 3.92 -6.57
N GLN A 390 -17.37 4.88 -6.74
CA GLN A 390 -17.72 5.43 -8.07
C GLN A 390 -16.53 6.14 -8.73
N SER A 391 -15.78 6.96 -7.97
CA SER A 391 -14.65 7.73 -8.51
C SER A 391 -13.50 6.81 -8.92
N ILE A 392 -13.14 5.85 -8.07
CA ILE A 392 -12.10 4.85 -8.40
C ILE A 392 -12.54 4.01 -9.60
N ALA A 393 -13.80 3.58 -9.64
CA ALA A 393 -14.32 2.81 -10.78
C ALA A 393 -14.25 3.60 -12.09
N ALA A 394 -14.62 4.89 -12.07
CA ALA A 394 -14.59 5.75 -13.25
C ALA A 394 -13.18 5.95 -13.79
N GLU A 395 -12.23 6.30 -12.93
CA GLU A 395 -10.82 6.51 -13.35
C GLU A 395 -10.13 5.20 -13.76
N ALA A 396 -10.38 4.10 -13.05
CA ALA A 396 -9.84 2.80 -13.44
C ALA A 396 -10.43 2.30 -14.77
N TRP A 397 -11.73 2.54 -15.00
CA TRP A 397 -12.37 2.21 -16.27
C TRP A 397 -11.82 3.02 -17.43
N LYS A 398 -11.61 4.33 -17.23
CA LYS A 398 -10.98 5.19 -18.22
C LYS A 398 -9.58 4.68 -18.60
N LEU A 399 -8.73 4.36 -17.61
CA LEU A 399 -7.42 3.82 -17.88
C LEU A 399 -7.47 2.43 -18.53
N PHE A 400 -8.43 1.59 -18.14
CA PHE A 400 -8.69 0.31 -18.79
C PHE A 400 -8.97 0.51 -20.29
N LEU A 401 -9.86 1.45 -20.66
CA LEU A 401 -10.17 1.75 -22.06
C LEU A 401 -8.93 2.29 -22.82
N GLU A 402 -8.12 3.14 -22.20
CA GLU A 402 -6.86 3.62 -22.79
C GLU A 402 -5.92 2.45 -23.15
N ILE A 403 -5.88 1.41 -22.31
CA ILE A 403 -5.07 0.20 -22.53
C ILE A 403 -5.68 -0.64 -23.65
N GLU A 404 -7.00 -0.82 -23.66
CA GLU A 404 -7.69 -1.58 -24.71
C GLU A 404 -7.52 -0.93 -26.10
N GLU A 405 -7.57 0.40 -26.20
CA GLU A 405 -7.28 1.15 -27.42
C GLU A 405 -5.84 0.95 -27.94
N LYS A 406 -4.90 0.59 -27.07
CA LYS A 406 -3.52 0.23 -27.43
C LYS A 406 -3.36 -1.22 -27.91
N GLY A 407 -4.43 -2.02 -27.89
CA GLY A 407 -4.42 -3.44 -28.24
C GLY A 407 -4.37 -4.36 -27.00
N GLY A 408 -4.79 -3.88 -25.84
CA GLY A 408 -4.87 -4.63 -24.59
C GLY A 408 -3.59 -4.60 -23.76
N TYR A 409 -3.60 -5.35 -22.66
CA TYR A 409 -2.52 -5.37 -21.67
C TYR A 409 -1.15 -5.71 -22.28
N THR A 410 -1.10 -6.74 -23.12
CA THR A 410 0.17 -7.21 -23.72
C THR A 410 0.83 -6.14 -24.58
N GLU A 411 0.08 -5.44 -25.43
CA GLU A 411 0.64 -4.41 -26.31
C GLU A 411 0.99 -3.13 -25.51
N ALA A 412 0.18 -2.77 -24.51
CA ALA A 412 0.51 -1.69 -23.58
C ALA A 412 1.78 -1.99 -22.77
N TYR A 413 2.00 -3.23 -22.37
CA TYR A 413 3.25 -3.65 -21.73
C TYR A 413 4.44 -3.57 -22.70
N LYS A 414 4.34 -4.14 -23.89
CA LYS A 414 5.43 -4.11 -24.90
C LYS A 414 5.83 -2.69 -25.29
N SER A 415 4.88 -1.76 -25.38
CA SER A 415 5.15 -0.36 -25.66
C SER A 415 5.83 0.39 -24.50
N GLY A 416 5.94 -0.21 -23.32
CA GLY A 416 6.47 0.43 -22.11
C GLY A 416 5.45 1.26 -21.32
N MET A 417 4.25 1.48 -21.83
CA MET A 417 3.23 2.35 -21.23
C MET A 417 2.96 2.03 -19.76
N ILE A 418 2.79 0.74 -19.42
CA ILE A 418 2.48 0.31 -18.05
C ILE A 418 3.63 0.65 -17.11
N VAL A 419 4.86 0.28 -17.48
CA VAL A 419 6.05 0.46 -16.65
C VAL A 419 6.39 1.94 -16.48
N GLU A 420 6.32 2.73 -17.54
CA GLU A 420 6.54 4.18 -17.49
C GLU A 420 5.52 4.89 -16.59
N ARG A 421 4.25 4.49 -16.67
CA ARG A 421 3.19 5.08 -15.84
C ARG A 421 3.41 4.77 -14.35
N VAL A 422 3.73 3.51 -13.99
CA VAL A 422 4.06 3.14 -12.61
C VAL A 422 5.31 3.89 -12.12
N LYS A 423 6.36 4.01 -12.94
CA LYS A 423 7.57 4.78 -12.60
C LYS A 423 7.26 6.26 -12.35
N ALA A 424 6.38 6.87 -13.16
CA ALA A 424 5.95 8.25 -12.96
C ALA A 424 5.19 8.44 -11.63
N SER A 425 4.26 7.54 -11.32
CA SER A 425 3.51 7.54 -10.06
C SER A 425 4.43 7.31 -8.85
N ALA A 426 5.39 6.39 -8.96
CA ALA A 426 6.41 6.16 -7.95
C ALA A 426 7.25 7.41 -7.69
N ALA A 427 7.73 8.08 -8.74
CA ALA A 427 8.50 9.33 -8.62
C ALA A 427 7.69 10.45 -7.95
N ALA A 428 6.39 10.55 -8.25
CA ALA A 428 5.50 11.51 -7.59
C ALA A 428 5.33 11.21 -6.10
N LYS A 429 5.16 9.93 -5.72
CA LYS A 429 5.11 9.49 -4.32
C LYS A 429 6.43 9.79 -3.59
N ASP A 430 7.56 9.46 -4.20
CA ASP A 430 8.90 9.74 -3.64
C ASP A 430 9.09 11.23 -3.36
N LYS A 431 8.68 12.10 -4.30
CA LYS A 431 8.70 13.55 -4.10
C LYS A 431 7.81 14.01 -2.95
N ASN A 432 6.62 13.40 -2.81
CA ASN A 432 5.71 13.72 -1.71
C ASN A 432 6.30 13.28 -0.36
N ILE A 433 6.99 12.15 -0.31
CA ILE A 433 7.70 11.69 0.89
C ILE A 433 8.88 12.60 1.21
N ALA A 434 9.71 12.93 0.21
CA ALA A 434 10.86 13.81 0.37
C ALA A 434 10.49 15.22 0.91
N THR A 435 9.29 15.70 0.56
CA THR A 435 8.75 17.00 0.98
C THR A 435 7.75 16.94 2.13
N ARG A 436 7.58 15.77 2.77
CA ARG A 436 6.60 15.51 3.85
C ARG A 436 5.13 15.79 3.50
N ARG A 437 4.79 15.85 2.22
CA ARG A 437 3.39 15.90 1.78
C ARG A 437 2.69 14.55 1.97
N GLN A 438 3.48 13.47 1.95
CA GLN A 438 3.06 12.14 2.36
C GLN A 438 3.93 11.71 3.54
N ALA A 439 3.29 11.43 4.67
CA ALA A 439 3.97 10.98 5.88
C ALA A 439 4.20 9.46 5.85
N LEU A 440 5.41 9.06 6.21
CA LEU A 440 5.75 7.71 6.64
C LEU A 440 6.26 7.81 8.07
N LEU A 441 5.42 7.42 9.01
CA LEU A 441 5.68 7.54 10.44
C LEU A 441 6.97 6.80 10.81
N GLY A 442 7.81 7.41 11.61
CA GLY A 442 9.11 6.86 11.98
C GLY A 442 10.25 7.11 10.96
N ALA A 443 9.93 7.38 9.69
CA ALA A 443 10.90 7.65 8.64
C ALA A 443 11.07 9.15 8.35
N ASN A 444 10.08 9.78 7.72
CA ASN A 444 10.15 11.21 7.37
C ASN A 444 9.36 12.11 8.31
N GLN A 445 8.59 11.55 9.23
CA GLN A 445 7.76 12.27 10.21
C GLN A 445 7.74 11.49 11.53
N TYR A 446 7.83 12.21 12.65
CA TYR A 446 7.85 11.65 14.00
C TYR A 446 8.85 10.51 14.19
N PRO A 447 10.14 10.69 13.81
CA PRO A 447 11.14 9.65 13.99
C PRO A 447 11.40 9.41 15.49
N ASN A 448 11.77 8.17 15.83
CA ASN A 448 12.29 7.90 17.16
C ASN A 448 13.70 8.49 17.27
N PHE A 449 13.90 9.48 18.16
CA PHE A 449 15.13 10.29 18.26
C PHE A 449 16.34 9.51 18.79
N THR A 450 16.10 8.39 19.46
CA THR A 450 17.15 7.60 20.12
C THR A 450 17.38 6.23 19.47
N GLU A 451 16.59 5.92 18.46
CA GLU A 451 16.69 4.62 17.77
C GLU A 451 17.91 4.58 16.85
N VAL A 452 18.56 3.44 16.85
CA VAL A 452 19.64 3.06 15.93
C VAL A 452 19.17 1.81 15.20
N ALA A 453 19.51 1.68 13.92
CA ALA A 453 19.10 0.54 13.12
C ALA A 453 19.52 -0.79 13.79
N PRO A 454 18.64 -1.82 13.79
CA PRO A 454 19.02 -3.17 14.15
C PRO A 454 20.25 -3.64 13.37
N LYS A 455 21.07 -4.52 13.96
CA LYS A 455 22.30 -5.02 13.31
C LYS A 455 22.00 -5.82 12.04
N GLU A 456 20.84 -6.43 11.99
CA GLU A 456 20.30 -7.24 10.91
C GLU A 456 19.98 -6.42 9.65
N VAL A 457 19.76 -5.11 9.79
CA VAL A 457 19.49 -4.23 8.65
C VAL A 457 20.76 -4.12 7.79
N THR A 458 20.71 -4.62 6.58
CA THR A 458 21.81 -4.51 5.60
C THR A 458 21.67 -3.25 4.74
N ALA A 459 22.75 -2.86 4.05
CA ALA A 459 22.68 -1.75 3.09
C ALA A 459 21.68 -2.06 1.96
N GLU A 460 21.66 -3.31 1.50
CA GLU A 460 20.73 -3.76 0.44
C GLU A 460 19.27 -3.62 0.86
N ALA A 461 18.95 -3.81 2.15
CA ALA A 461 17.57 -3.67 2.65
C ALA A 461 17.02 -2.24 2.53
N VAL A 462 17.89 -1.23 2.50
CA VAL A 462 17.52 0.19 2.42
C VAL A 462 17.86 0.84 1.07
N THR A 463 18.70 0.21 0.25
CA THR A 463 19.03 0.73 -1.08
C THR A 463 17.93 0.41 -2.08
N ARG A 464 17.42 1.45 -2.75
CA ARG A 464 16.39 1.27 -3.76
C ARG A 464 16.89 0.41 -4.91
N PRO A 465 16.22 -0.71 -5.23
CA PRO A 465 16.62 -1.55 -6.34
C PRO A 465 16.41 -0.81 -7.68
N THR A 466 17.34 -0.99 -8.60
CA THR A 466 17.25 -0.46 -9.95
C THR A 466 16.79 -1.54 -10.92
N ALA A 467 15.91 -1.17 -11.85
CA ALA A 467 15.47 -2.04 -12.93
C ALA A 467 15.87 -1.43 -14.28
N GLU A 468 16.52 -2.25 -15.10
CA GLU A 468 16.77 -1.90 -16.50
C GLU A 468 15.68 -2.49 -17.41
N GLY A 469 15.25 -1.70 -18.39
CA GLY A 469 14.25 -2.12 -19.36
C GLY A 469 12.81 -2.03 -18.85
N ASN A 470 11.94 -2.84 -19.44
CA ASN A 470 10.49 -2.83 -19.21
C ASN A 470 10.10 -3.72 -18.01
N VAL A 471 10.68 -3.43 -16.84
CA VAL A 471 10.54 -4.21 -15.61
C VAL A 471 10.14 -3.30 -14.44
N LEU A 472 9.30 -3.84 -13.55
CA LEU A 472 8.94 -3.25 -12.26
C LEU A 472 9.67 -4.00 -11.15
N VAL A 473 10.24 -3.23 -10.21
CA VAL A 473 10.85 -3.80 -9.01
C VAL A 473 10.18 -3.22 -7.78
N PRO A 474 9.58 -4.05 -6.93
CA PRO A 474 9.04 -3.60 -5.66
C PRO A 474 10.09 -2.90 -4.81
N TYR A 475 9.69 -1.82 -4.15
CA TYR A 475 10.53 -1.05 -3.24
C TYR A 475 9.69 -0.47 -2.10
N ARG A 476 10.33 0.06 -1.06
CA ARG A 476 9.65 0.71 0.06
C ARG A 476 9.81 2.22 -0.01
N GLY A 477 8.72 2.95 0.21
CA GLY A 477 8.72 4.42 0.12
C GLY A 477 9.66 5.10 1.12
N ALA A 478 10.02 4.44 2.22
CA ALA A 478 10.93 4.95 3.23
C ALA A 478 12.42 4.83 2.87
N MET A 479 12.79 4.00 1.87
CA MET A 479 14.18 3.60 1.60
C MET A 479 15.15 4.78 1.52
N ALA A 480 14.80 5.88 0.86
CA ALA A 480 15.71 7.02 0.72
C ALA A 480 16.07 7.71 2.04
N PHE A 481 15.12 7.78 3.00
CA PHE A 481 15.38 8.28 4.35
C PHE A 481 16.15 7.26 5.19
N GLU A 482 15.79 5.99 5.05
CA GLU A 482 16.42 4.88 5.77
C GLU A 482 17.88 4.68 5.37
N GLU A 483 18.19 4.77 4.08
CA GLU A 483 19.56 4.73 3.56
C GLU A 483 20.40 5.86 4.13
N MET A 484 19.88 7.08 4.10
CA MET A 484 20.54 8.25 4.69
C MET A 484 20.78 8.06 6.20
N ARG A 485 19.77 7.63 6.94
CA ARG A 485 19.87 7.43 8.40
C ARG A 485 20.82 6.27 8.75
N LEU A 486 20.76 5.15 8.02
CA LEU A 486 21.66 4.03 8.20
C LEU A 486 23.13 4.43 7.94
N HIS A 487 23.37 5.31 6.97
CA HIS A 487 24.69 5.84 6.73
C HIS A 487 25.22 6.62 7.93
N VAL A 488 24.40 7.46 8.55
CA VAL A 488 24.74 8.19 9.79
C VAL A 488 25.01 7.23 10.94
N ASP A 489 24.14 6.26 11.20
CA ASP A 489 24.28 5.27 12.27
C ASP A 489 25.60 4.48 12.16
N ARG A 490 26.06 4.21 10.93
CA ARG A 490 27.28 3.44 10.64
C ARG A 490 28.54 4.26 10.46
N SER A 491 28.43 5.58 10.37
CA SER A 491 29.57 6.48 10.14
C SER A 491 30.55 6.55 11.33
N GLY A 492 30.16 6.04 12.49
CA GLY A 492 30.90 6.22 13.74
C GLY A 492 30.83 7.64 14.31
N LYS A 493 30.14 8.56 13.61
CA LYS A 493 29.88 9.93 14.05
C LYS A 493 28.52 10.03 14.71
N SER A 494 28.35 11.02 15.57
CA SER A 494 27.08 11.30 16.26
C SER A 494 26.75 12.78 16.12
N PRO A 495 26.36 13.22 14.90
CA PRO A 495 26.11 14.64 14.64
C PRO A 495 24.97 15.17 15.50
N LYS A 496 25.08 16.45 15.91
CA LYS A 496 24.13 17.10 16.80
C LYS A 496 23.57 18.38 16.17
N ALA A 497 22.29 18.62 16.36
CA ALA A 497 21.62 19.87 16.05
C ALA A 497 21.07 20.49 17.34
N PHE A 498 21.49 21.71 17.64
CA PHE A 498 21.11 22.47 18.83
C PHE A 498 20.01 23.48 18.50
N MET A 499 18.90 23.42 19.22
CA MET A 499 17.79 24.36 19.07
C MET A 499 18.01 25.60 19.90
N LEU A 500 18.43 26.69 19.28
CA LEU A 500 18.60 28.00 19.92
C LEU A 500 17.25 28.72 19.93
N THR A 501 16.52 28.63 21.04
CA THR A 501 15.17 29.18 21.21
C THR A 501 15.24 30.53 21.94
N CYS A 502 14.81 31.61 21.30
CA CYS A 502 14.78 32.97 21.86
C CYS A 502 13.65 33.79 21.23
N GLY A 503 13.42 35.01 21.71
CA GLY A 503 12.38 35.92 21.21
C GLY A 503 10.96 35.50 21.63
N ASN A 504 10.02 35.37 20.70
CA ASN A 504 8.65 34.96 20.99
C ASN A 504 8.56 33.48 21.41
N LEU A 505 8.23 33.23 22.66
CA LEU A 505 8.23 31.89 23.28
C LEU A 505 7.36 30.87 22.52
N ALA A 506 6.16 31.23 22.07
CA ALA A 506 5.25 30.31 21.39
C ALA A 506 5.80 29.92 20.01
N MET A 507 6.29 30.89 19.26
CA MET A 507 6.90 30.67 17.95
C MET A 507 8.22 29.90 18.05
N ALA A 508 9.08 30.28 19.02
CA ALA A 508 10.34 29.59 19.25
C ALA A 508 10.15 28.10 19.54
N ARG A 509 9.17 27.74 20.38
CA ARG A 509 8.81 26.32 20.66
C ARG A 509 8.28 25.61 19.45
N ALA A 510 7.36 26.19 18.67
CA ALA A 510 6.83 25.60 17.46
C ALA A 510 7.93 25.35 16.43
N ARG A 511 8.86 26.30 16.25
CA ARG A 511 10.02 26.19 15.36
C ARG A 511 11.01 25.11 15.84
N ALA A 512 11.28 25.05 17.14
CA ALA A 512 12.15 24.01 17.71
C ALA A 512 11.55 22.62 17.52
N GLN A 513 10.27 22.42 17.80
CA GLN A 513 9.60 21.14 17.58
C GLN A 513 9.64 20.71 16.11
N PHE A 514 9.40 21.61 15.18
CA PHE A 514 9.53 21.37 13.74
C PHE A 514 10.96 20.94 13.39
N SER A 515 11.96 21.69 13.89
CA SER A 515 13.38 21.45 13.60
C SER A 515 13.90 20.15 14.21
N CYS A 516 13.48 19.80 15.43
CA CYS A 516 13.78 18.52 16.06
C CYS A 516 13.32 17.34 15.19
N ASN A 517 12.06 17.37 14.75
CA ASN A 517 11.54 16.36 13.83
C ASN A 517 12.29 16.35 12.48
N PHE A 518 12.71 17.52 11.99
CA PHE A 518 13.41 17.64 10.72
C PHE A 518 14.78 16.94 10.76
N PHE A 519 15.62 17.28 11.71
CA PHE A 519 16.98 16.74 11.81
C PHE A 519 17.01 15.28 12.27
N ALA A 520 16.10 14.89 13.14
CA ALA A 520 16.03 13.51 13.63
C ALA A 520 15.67 12.49 12.52
N CYS A 521 15.05 12.89 11.41
CA CYS A 521 14.81 12.03 10.26
C CYS A 521 16.10 11.49 9.61
N ALA A 522 17.23 12.18 9.81
CA ALA A 522 18.54 11.74 9.37
C ALA A 522 19.35 11.03 10.46
N GLY A 523 18.78 10.78 11.65
CA GLY A 523 19.55 10.25 12.79
C GLY A 523 20.45 11.30 13.46
N ILE A 524 20.34 12.58 13.12
CA ILE A 524 21.05 13.67 13.80
C ILE A 524 20.45 13.84 15.20
N ARG A 525 21.28 13.79 16.23
CA ARG A 525 20.85 13.98 17.61
C ARG A 525 20.39 15.42 17.83
N VAL A 526 19.17 15.60 18.33
CA VAL A 526 18.63 16.91 18.61
C VAL A 526 18.83 17.27 20.08
N ILE A 527 19.28 18.50 20.33
CA ILE A 527 19.39 19.09 21.66
C ILE A 527 18.30 20.16 21.72
N ASP A 528 17.17 19.79 22.33
CA ASP A 528 16.05 20.69 22.56
C ASP A 528 16.22 21.33 23.92
N ASN A 529 16.16 22.67 23.94
CA ASN A 529 16.44 23.44 25.12
C ASN A 529 15.19 24.16 25.60
N THR A 530 15.22 24.52 26.89
CA THR A 530 14.34 25.55 27.42
C THR A 530 14.74 26.88 26.80
N PHE A 531 13.83 27.84 26.84
CA PHE A 531 14.00 29.16 26.26
C PHE A 531 15.18 29.95 26.84
N PHE A 532 16.01 30.57 25.98
CA PHE A 532 17.12 31.46 26.37
C PHE A 532 16.66 32.91 26.48
N LYS A 533 17.15 33.59 27.50
CA LYS A 533 16.81 35.03 27.76
C LYS A 533 17.55 35.98 26.83
N SER A 534 18.73 35.58 26.34
CA SER A 534 19.51 36.34 25.37
C SER A 534 20.14 35.46 24.31
N VAL A 535 20.53 36.07 23.20
CA VAL A 535 21.25 35.39 22.10
C VAL A 535 22.61 34.88 22.57
N GLU A 536 23.30 35.64 23.39
CA GLU A 536 24.62 35.31 23.93
C GLU A 536 24.58 34.04 24.77
N GLU A 537 23.63 33.94 25.71
CA GLU A 537 23.40 32.78 26.54
C GLU A 537 23.14 31.54 25.67
N GLY A 538 22.28 31.68 24.63
CA GLY A 538 21.94 30.60 23.70
C GLY A 538 23.15 30.12 22.86
N VAL A 539 23.98 31.07 22.38
CA VAL A 539 25.18 30.72 21.59
C VAL A 539 26.27 30.08 22.47
N GLU A 540 26.47 30.58 23.70
CA GLU A 540 27.39 29.98 24.66
C GLU A 540 27.00 28.50 24.93
N ALA A 541 25.72 28.24 25.21
CA ALA A 541 25.20 26.90 25.41
C ALA A 541 25.37 26.03 24.16
N ALA A 542 25.11 26.56 22.98
CA ALA A 542 25.28 25.84 21.71
C ALA A 542 26.74 25.41 21.49
N LEU A 543 27.70 26.33 21.74
CA LEU A 543 29.12 26.04 21.60
C LEU A 543 29.61 25.04 22.66
N ALA A 544 29.11 25.12 23.91
CA ALA A 544 29.40 24.15 24.96
C ALA A 544 28.90 22.76 24.63
N SER A 545 27.79 22.62 23.89
CA SER A 545 27.24 21.36 23.45
C SER A 545 28.05 20.65 22.36
N LYS A 546 28.93 21.38 21.68
CA LYS A 546 29.71 20.93 20.49
C LYS A 546 28.79 20.39 19.37
N ALA A 547 27.65 21.05 19.16
CA ALA A 547 26.75 20.72 18.06
C ALA A 547 27.31 21.28 16.74
N GLU A 548 27.25 20.46 15.70
CA GLU A 548 27.66 20.80 14.34
C GLU A 548 26.67 21.77 13.68
N ILE A 549 25.41 21.71 14.08
CA ILE A 549 24.34 22.57 13.55
C ILE A 549 23.71 23.35 14.71
N VAL A 550 23.53 24.66 14.52
CA VAL A 550 22.77 25.54 15.42
C VAL A 550 21.57 26.10 14.69
N VAL A 551 20.38 25.76 15.16
CA VAL A 551 19.10 26.15 14.56
C VAL A 551 18.50 27.32 15.37
N VAL A 552 18.41 28.46 14.77
CA VAL A 552 17.74 29.63 15.39
C VAL A 552 16.23 29.47 15.27
N CYS A 553 15.56 29.42 16.41
CA CYS A 553 14.12 29.24 16.55
C CYS A 553 13.50 30.44 17.21
N SER A 554 12.87 31.34 16.44
CA SER A 554 12.19 32.54 16.88
C SER A 554 10.98 32.87 16.00
N SER A 555 10.40 34.06 16.15
CA SER A 555 9.36 34.56 15.23
C SER A 555 9.98 35.10 13.94
N ASP A 556 9.18 35.21 12.88
CA ASP A 556 9.65 35.79 11.62
C ASP A 556 10.11 37.23 11.75
N ASP A 557 9.52 38.00 12.67
CA ASP A 557 9.86 39.39 12.94
C ASP A 557 11.20 39.55 13.68
N ASP A 558 11.58 38.56 14.50
CA ASP A 558 12.82 38.60 15.30
C ASP A 558 14.07 38.27 14.46
N TYR A 559 13.93 37.54 13.36
CA TYR A 559 15.08 36.99 12.63
C TYR A 559 16.00 38.06 12.02
N ALA A 560 15.47 39.23 11.66
CA ALA A 560 16.29 40.32 11.10
C ALA A 560 17.39 40.77 12.07
N GLU A 561 17.14 40.70 13.38
CA GLU A 561 18.10 41.09 14.42
C GLU A 561 18.84 39.87 15.01
N VAL A 562 18.10 38.81 15.31
CA VAL A 562 18.62 37.63 16.01
C VAL A 562 19.60 36.83 15.16
N ALA A 563 19.29 36.57 13.89
CA ALA A 563 20.11 35.68 13.06
C ALA A 563 21.51 36.26 12.75
N PRO A 564 21.69 37.55 12.41
CA PRO A 564 23.01 38.13 12.24
C PRO A 564 23.85 38.11 13.51
N LYS A 565 23.23 38.35 14.65
CA LYS A 565 23.91 38.34 15.96
C LYS A 565 24.38 36.91 16.30
N VAL A 566 23.56 35.89 16.07
CA VAL A 566 23.96 34.50 16.25
C VAL A 566 25.12 34.16 15.31
N LYS A 567 25.08 34.60 14.05
CA LYS A 567 26.17 34.36 13.08
C LYS A 567 27.51 34.95 13.55
N GLU A 568 27.48 36.21 14.01
CA GLU A 568 28.66 36.89 14.54
C GLU A 568 29.28 36.12 15.71
N LEU A 569 28.44 35.76 16.69
CA LEU A 569 28.87 35.05 17.91
C LEU A 569 29.32 33.60 17.64
N LEU A 570 28.71 32.89 16.70
CA LEU A 570 29.16 31.58 16.28
C LEU A 570 30.51 31.59 15.56
N ALA A 571 30.81 32.68 14.85
CA ALA A 571 32.07 32.86 14.12
C ALA A 571 32.50 31.65 13.27
N GLY A 572 31.55 31.02 12.59
CA GLY A 572 31.82 29.85 11.71
C GLY A 572 32.09 28.53 12.42
N ARG A 573 31.94 28.45 13.75
CA ARG A 573 32.21 27.23 14.54
C ARG A 573 31.13 26.14 14.44
N ALA A 574 29.96 26.48 13.87
CA ALA A 574 28.86 25.57 13.59
C ALA A 574 28.08 26.03 12.35
N ILE A 575 27.35 25.16 11.73
CA ILE A 575 26.44 25.46 10.61
C ILE A 575 25.24 26.21 11.21
N LEU A 576 25.04 27.45 10.80
CA LEU A 576 23.88 28.24 11.20
C LEU A 576 22.69 27.95 10.31
N VAL A 577 21.55 27.64 10.93
CA VAL A 577 20.28 27.35 10.22
C VAL A 577 19.18 28.24 10.82
N VAL A 578 18.35 28.86 10.01
CA VAL A 578 17.16 29.61 10.42
C VAL A 578 15.90 28.76 10.22
N ALA A 579 15.12 28.57 11.28
CA ALA A 579 13.87 27.81 11.23
C ALA A 579 12.70 28.70 10.80
N GLY A 580 12.54 28.95 9.52
CA GLY A 580 11.49 29.80 8.96
C GLY A 580 11.73 30.17 7.52
N ALA A 581 10.86 31.01 7.00
CA ALA A 581 11.02 31.72 5.72
C ALA A 581 10.53 33.17 5.91
N PRO A 582 11.26 33.96 6.75
CA PRO A 582 10.86 35.33 7.06
C PRO A 582 10.94 36.24 5.83
N ALA A 583 10.22 37.37 5.88
CA ALA A 583 10.25 38.37 4.81
C ALA A 583 11.66 38.97 4.60
N CYS A 584 12.48 39.03 5.68
CA CYS A 584 13.86 39.49 5.64
C CYS A 584 14.87 38.47 5.12
N THR A 585 14.42 37.34 4.48
CA THR A 585 15.33 36.36 3.92
C THR A 585 16.35 36.94 2.94
N PRO A 586 16.01 37.85 2.00
CA PRO A 586 17.00 38.47 1.11
C PRO A 586 18.10 39.24 1.81
N GLU A 587 17.75 39.98 2.89
CA GLU A 587 18.68 40.75 3.72
C GLU A 587 19.61 39.80 4.51
N LEU A 588 19.10 38.69 4.99
CA LEU A 588 19.89 37.67 5.68
C LEU A 588 20.84 36.95 4.71
N GLU A 589 20.39 36.64 3.51
CA GLU A 589 21.24 36.07 2.46
C GLU A 589 22.37 37.00 2.05
N ALA A 590 22.10 38.31 1.92
CA ALA A 590 23.12 39.32 1.65
C ALA A 590 24.20 39.37 2.74
N GLN A 591 23.85 39.02 3.96
CA GLN A 591 24.77 38.88 5.09
C GLN A 591 25.41 37.48 5.16
N GLY A 592 25.18 36.62 4.17
CA GLY A 592 25.73 35.25 4.07
C GLY A 592 25.08 34.26 5.04
N ILE A 593 23.81 34.45 5.41
CA ILE A 593 22.96 33.47 6.11
C ILE A 593 22.08 32.83 5.05
N THR A 594 22.44 31.61 4.59
CA THR A 594 21.85 30.96 3.42
C THR A 594 21.07 29.69 3.74
N ASN A 595 21.14 29.23 4.99
CA ASN A 595 20.50 27.97 5.40
C ASN A 595 19.15 28.24 6.08
N PHE A 596 18.07 27.88 5.40
CA PHE A 596 16.70 28.02 5.91
C PHE A 596 15.98 26.69 5.84
N ILE A 597 15.22 26.34 6.88
CA ILE A 597 14.34 25.18 6.89
C ILE A 597 12.90 25.61 7.21
N ASN A 598 11.95 25.12 6.43
CA ASN A 598 10.53 25.45 6.61
C ASN A 598 9.62 24.34 6.05
N VAL A 599 8.31 24.50 6.16
CA VAL A 599 7.31 23.50 5.69
C VAL A 599 7.32 23.23 4.18
N LYS A 600 8.02 24.06 3.39
CA LYS A 600 8.17 23.86 1.93
C LYS A 600 9.51 23.23 1.57
N SER A 601 10.42 23.03 2.51
CA SER A 601 11.74 22.45 2.27
C SER A 601 11.61 21.02 1.75
N ASN A 602 12.48 20.64 0.81
CA ASN A 602 12.72 19.24 0.50
C ASN A 602 13.58 18.64 1.61
N VAL A 603 12.95 17.96 2.55
CA VAL A 603 13.59 17.49 3.79
C VAL A 603 14.74 16.52 3.48
N LEU A 604 14.52 15.58 2.54
CA LEU A 604 15.53 14.59 2.17
C LEU A 604 16.80 15.25 1.60
N GLU A 605 16.65 16.13 0.61
CA GLU A 605 17.80 16.77 -0.04
C GLU A 605 18.49 17.77 0.89
N THR A 606 17.74 18.49 1.71
CA THR A 606 18.29 19.40 2.69
C THR A 606 19.11 18.66 3.76
N LEU A 607 18.63 17.50 4.23
CA LEU A 607 19.36 16.70 5.20
C LEU A 607 20.64 16.09 4.58
N LYS A 608 20.57 15.58 3.37
CA LYS A 608 21.76 15.09 2.62
C LYS A 608 22.80 16.19 2.45
N PHE A 609 22.35 17.42 2.17
CA PHE A 609 23.26 18.58 2.09
C PHE A 609 23.99 18.80 3.43
N TYR A 610 23.28 18.84 4.56
CA TYR A 610 23.92 19.05 5.86
C TYR A 610 24.87 17.90 6.26
N LEU A 611 24.50 16.66 5.96
CA LEU A 611 25.38 15.52 6.22
C LEU A 611 26.69 15.63 5.44
N LYS A 612 26.60 16.01 4.17
CA LYS A 612 27.78 16.25 3.33
C LYS A 612 28.67 17.38 3.88
N GLU A 613 28.07 18.50 4.34
CA GLU A 613 28.82 19.60 4.97
C GLU A 613 29.53 19.15 6.26
N MET A 614 28.99 18.17 6.98
CA MET A 614 29.60 17.59 8.17
C MET A 614 30.61 16.46 7.84
N GLY A 615 30.82 16.14 6.54
CA GLY A 615 31.70 15.07 6.10
C GLY A 615 31.18 13.67 6.42
N ILE A 616 29.85 13.52 6.36
CA ILE A 616 29.15 12.23 6.56
C ILE A 616 28.52 11.81 5.25
#